data_796ba5bdab390b3272f4f8ec3e0aa411
#
_entry.id   796ba5bdab390b3272f4f8ec3e0aa411
#
_cell.length_a   1.000
_cell.length_b   1.000
_cell.length_c   1.000
_cell.angle_alpha   90.00
_cell.angle_beta   90.00
_cell.angle_gamma   90.00
#
_symmetry.space_group_name_H-M   'P 1'
#
loop_
_entity.id
_entity.type
_entity.pdbx_description
1 polymer ?
#
loop_
_entity_poly.entity_id
_entity_poly.type
_entity_poly.pdbx_seq_one_letter_code
_entity_poly.pdbx_strand_id
1 'polypeptide(L)'
;MLIHPWDAAHDDAEWRAWLSDHDFGQLIAGGAGRDLPVVNPVHFVYDGDRTVLLHLARPNPVWPLLEEHPRALLAVTDDHTYIRSGWNTPADPPHGVPTSYYASVQLECDVRLVDDAAEKAALLDRQLAHFEPSGDRVAVSATEAPDKRLLPGIRGVALTVTGVRAKFKFGGNKQPADRSRIDAELERRDGPGDGRARAQLARRGAHGSRS
;
A
#
# COMPACT_ATOMS: atom_id res chain seq x y z
N MET A 1 -11.62 8.44 1.70
CA MET A 1 -12.04 7.43 0.70
C MET A 1 -13.42 6.89 1.07
N LEU A 2 -14.38 6.82 0.12
CA LEU A 2 -15.69 6.17 0.35
C LEU A 2 -15.49 4.64 0.35
N ILE A 3 -15.97 3.97 1.40
CA ILE A 3 -15.92 2.51 1.54
C ILE A 3 -17.35 2.02 1.81
N HIS A 4 -17.90 1.24 0.89
CA HIS A 4 -19.18 0.57 1.12
C HIS A 4 -18.94 -0.72 1.95
N PRO A 5 -19.94 -1.22 2.69
CA PRO A 5 -19.78 -2.43 3.50
C PRO A 5 -19.26 -3.63 2.70
N TRP A 6 -19.70 -3.79 1.47
CA TRP A 6 -19.25 -4.88 0.58
C TRP A 6 -17.85 -4.70 -0.03
N ASP A 7 -17.24 -3.51 0.13
CA ASP A 7 -15.87 -3.17 -0.31
C ASP A 7 -14.91 -3.05 0.89
N ALA A 8 -15.40 -3.06 2.12
CA ALA A 8 -14.55 -2.99 3.31
C ALA A 8 -13.69 -4.26 3.44
N ALA A 9 -12.55 -4.15 4.12
CA ALA A 9 -11.84 -5.34 4.59
C ALA A 9 -12.78 -6.16 5.49
N HIS A 10 -12.71 -7.50 5.41
CA HIS A 10 -13.51 -8.38 6.25
C HIS A 10 -13.08 -8.29 7.72
N ASP A 11 -11.78 -8.17 7.92
CA ASP A 11 -11.13 -8.03 9.22
C ASP A 11 -9.75 -7.39 9.06
N ASP A 12 -9.05 -7.23 10.17
CA ASP A 12 -7.68 -6.69 10.18
C ASP A 12 -6.67 -7.65 9.51
N ALA A 13 -6.91 -8.95 9.55
CA ALA A 13 -5.99 -9.92 8.95
C ALA A 13 -5.95 -9.78 7.42
N GLU A 14 -7.07 -9.43 6.78
CA GLU A 14 -7.13 -9.26 5.32
C GLU A 14 -6.24 -8.10 4.85
N TRP A 15 -6.37 -6.92 5.45
CA TRP A 15 -5.57 -5.77 5.00
C TRP A 15 -4.10 -5.91 5.41
N ARG A 16 -3.80 -6.56 6.55
CA ARG A 16 -2.42 -6.83 6.99
C ARG A 16 -1.71 -7.78 6.03
N ALA A 17 -2.36 -8.89 5.68
CA ALA A 17 -1.83 -9.85 4.71
C ALA A 17 -1.60 -9.19 3.35
N TRP A 18 -2.57 -8.40 2.87
CA TRP A 18 -2.42 -7.69 1.61
C TRP A 18 -1.27 -6.68 1.65
N LEU A 19 -1.15 -5.89 2.72
CA LEU A 19 -0.09 -4.90 2.87
C LEU A 19 1.31 -5.53 2.94
N SER A 20 1.42 -6.74 3.52
CA SER A 20 2.70 -7.47 3.59
C SER A 20 3.24 -7.87 2.21
N ASP A 21 2.37 -7.98 1.21
CA ASP A 21 2.71 -8.29 -0.17
C ASP A 21 2.90 -7.02 -1.04
N HIS A 22 2.71 -5.82 -0.46
CA HIS A 22 2.70 -4.54 -1.19
C HIS A 22 3.54 -3.50 -0.42
N ASP A 23 4.79 -3.40 -0.78
CA ASP A 23 5.84 -2.65 -0.07
C ASP A 23 6.23 -1.31 -0.73
N PHE A 24 5.41 -0.84 -1.69
CA PHE A 24 5.56 0.46 -2.35
C PHE A 24 4.28 1.29 -2.23
N GLY A 25 4.42 2.52 -1.76
CA GLY A 25 3.28 3.39 -1.53
C GLY A 25 3.66 4.86 -1.57
N GLN A 26 2.77 5.69 -1.05
CA GLN A 26 2.93 7.13 -1.03
C GLN A 26 2.86 7.62 0.42
N LEU A 27 3.96 8.17 0.92
CA LEU A 27 3.99 8.92 2.17
C LEU A 27 3.47 10.34 1.91
N ILE A 28 2.41 10.71 2.60
CA ILE A 28 1.71 11.97 2.43
C ILE A 28 1.73 12.74 3.74
N ALA A 29 2.29 13.95 3.72
CA ALA A 29 2.32 14.83 4.88
C ALA A 29 1.82 16.23 4.51
N GLY A 30 0.95 16.78 5.34
CA GLY A 30 0.49 18.16 5.28
C GLY A 30 1.16 19.00 6.38
N GLY A 31 1.05 20.31 6.31
CA GLY A 31 1.56 21.20 7.33
C GLY A 31 1.04 22.62 7.18
N ALA A 32 1.22 23.46 8.20
CA ALA A 32 0.78 24.83 8.18
C ALA A 32 1.48 25.63 7.06
N GLY A 33 0.75 26.56 6.45
CA GLY A 33 1.26 27.41 5.37
C GLY A 33 1.42 26.75 4.01
N ARG A 34 0.85 25.53 3.83
CA ARG A 34 0.82 24.82 2.54
C ARG A 34 -0.61 24.48 2.14
N ASP A 35 -0.98 24.84 0.92
CA ASP A 35 -2.30 24.51 0.36
C ASP A 35 -2.39 23.03 -0.05
N LEU A 36 -1.25 22.41 -0.44
CA LEU A 36 -1.19 21.03 -0.87
C LEU A 36 -0.19 20.24 -0.02
N PRO A 37 -0.49 18.96 0.27
CA PRO A 37 0.43 18.07 0.95
C PRO A 37 1.65 17.75 0.08
N VAL A 38 2.76 17.38 0.73
CA VAL A 38 3.89 16.73 0.06
C VAL A 38 3.58 15.24 -0.07
N VAL A 39 3.79 14.70 -1.26
CA VAL A 39 3.57 13.28 -1.59
C VAL A 39 4.89 12.67 -2.05
N ASN A 40 5.36 11.64 -1.35
CA ASN A 40 6.60 10.93 -1.67
C ASN A 40 6.29 9.47 -1.99
N PRO A 41 6.49 9.01 -3.25
CA PRO A 41 6.56 7.58 -3.54
C PRO A 41 7.75 6.95 -2.79
N VAL A 42 7.53 5.82 -2.11
CA VAL A 42 8.54 5.23 -1.25
C VAL A 42 8.35 3.73 -1.08
N HIS A 43 9.46 2.98 -1.09
CA HIS A 43 9.49 1.62 -0.56
C HIS A 43 9.49 1.65 0.97
N PHE A 44 8.81 0.71 1.58
CA PHE A 44 8.74 0.58 3.02
C PHE A 44 8.78 -0.89 3.45
N VAL A 45 9.09 -1.12 4.72
CA VAL A 45 8.95 -2.43 5.35
C VAL A 45 7.86 -2.34 6.41
N TYR A 46 6.89 -3.22 6.34
CA TYR A 46 5.81 -3.37 7.32
C TYR A 46 6.10 -4.59 8.21
N ASP A 47 5.97 -4.44 9.53
CA ASP A 47 6.29 -5.52 10.49
C ASP A 47 5.16 -6.56 10.66
N GLY A 48 4.07 -6.41 9.94
CA GLY A 48 2.88 -7.28 10.05
C GLY A 48 1.90 -6.87 11.15
N ASP A 49 2.24 -5.88 11.97
CA ASP A 49 1.37 -5.42 13.05
C ASP A 49 1.10 -3.90 12.99
N ARG A 50 2.01 -3.07 13.48
CA ARG A 50 1.76 -1.62 13.60
C ARG A 50 2.90 -0.73 13.15
N THR A 51 4.05 -1.29 12.79
CA THR A 51 5.24 -0.50 12.48
C THR A 51 5.55 -0.55 10.99
N VAL A 52 5.77 0.63 10.42
CA VAL A 52 6.29 0.77 9.05
C VAL A 52 7.61 1.53 9.11
N LEU A 53 8.62 1.00 8.44
CA LEU A 53 9.95 1.59 8.35
C LEU A 53 10.26 2.00 6.92
N LEU A 54 10.74 3.23 6.76
CA LEU A 54 11.17 3.74 5.47
C LEU A 54 12.30 4.76 5.65
N HIS A 55 12.96 5.14 4.55
CA HIS A 55 13.91 6.26 4.56
C HIS A 55 13.72 7.13 3.32
N LEU A 56 14.10 8.38 3.43
CA LEU A 56 14.11 9.34 2.33
C LEU A 56 15.42 10.13 2.33
N ALA A 57 15.77 10.70 1.19
CA ALA A 57 16.91 11.57 1.06
C ALA A 57 16.81 12.78 2.00
N ARG A 58 17.93 13.20 2.59
CA ARG A 58 17.96 14.32 3.54
C ARG A 58 17.45 15.65 2.95
N PRO A 59 17.66 16.02 1.70
CA PRO A 59 17.08 17.25 1.13
C PRO A 59 15.62 17.12 0.70
N ASN A 60 14.84 16.18 1.26
CA ASN A 60 13.44 16.01 0.92
C ASN A 60 12.57 17.12 1.56
N PRO A 61 11.62 17.73 0.83
CA PRO A 61 10.75 18.79 1.34
C PRO A 61 9.73 18.36 2.40
N VAL A 62 9.61 17.06 2.69
CA VAL A 62 8.68 16.54 3.69
C VAL A 62 9.14 16.81 5.13
N TRP A 63 10.45 16.99 5.37
CA TRP A 63 11.00 17.04 6.72
C TRP A 63 10.44 18.17 7.59
N PRO A 64 10.37 19.42 7.13
CA PRO A 64 9.78 20.49 7.95
C PRO A 64 8.34 20.20 8.34
N LEU A 65 7.56 19.49 7.48
CA LEU A 65 6.17 19.14 7.77
C LEU A 65 6.07 18.08 8.87
N LEU A 66 6.93 17.06 8.81
CA LEU A 66 6.95 15.98 9.82
C LEU A 66 7.56 16.45 11.14
N GLU A 67 8.43 17.46 11.13
CA GLU A 67 8.97 18.10 12.34
C GLU A 67 7.92 18.99 13.02
N GLU A 68 7.14 19.73 12.24
CA GLU A 68 6.06 20.58 12.74
C GLU A 68 4.86 19.75 13.23
N HIS A 69 4.46 18.74 12.44
CA HIS A 69 3.33 17.88 12.73
C HIS A 69 3.73 16.42 12.47
N PRO A 70 4.09 15.66 13.53
CA PRO A 70 4.64 14.31 13.40
C PRO A 70 3.53 13.28 13.10
N ARG A 71 2.76 13.53 12.05
CA ARG A 71 1.72 12.65 11.51
C ARG A 71 1.79 12.57 10.00
N ALA A 72 1.48 11.39 9.46
CA ALA A 72 1.44 11.16 8.02
C ALA A 72 0.36 10.16 7.66
N LEU A 73 -0.02 10.18 6.38
CA LEU A 73 -0.77 9.10 5.75
C LEU A 73 0.19 8.30 4.87
N LEU A 74 0.22 6.99 5.05
CA LEU A 74 0.82 6.08 4.07
C LEU A 74 -0.31 5.46 3.25
N ALA A 75 -0.34 5.71 1.94
CA ALA A 75 -1.35 5.20 1.03
C ALA A 75 -0.74 4.19 0.06
N VAL A 76 -1.31 3.00 0.03
CA VAL A 76 -0.95 1.93 -0.91
C VAL A 76 -2.17 1.61 -1.75
N THR A 77 -2.02 1.53 -3.07
CA THR A 77 -3.09 1.16 -4.00
C THR A 77 -2.51 0.27 -5.08
N ASP A 78 -3.07 -0.93 -5.23
CA ASP A 78 -2.66 -1.89 -6.25
C ASP A 78 -3.80 -2.84 -6.63
N ASP A 79 -3.48 -3.97 -7.27
CA ASP A 79 -4.41 -4.99 -7.77
C ASP A 79 -5.50 -4.39 -8.69
N HIS A 80 -5.18 -3.29 -9.37
CA HIS A 80 -6.16 -2.54 -10.12
C HIS A 80 -6.36 -3.08 -11.54
N THR A 81 -7.61 -3.06 -11.98
CA THR A 81 -7.99 -3.33 -13.36
C THR A 81 -9.28 -2.63 -13.74
N TYR A 82 -9.49 -2.43 -15.03
CA TYR A 82 -10.71 -1.82 -15.56
C TYR A 82 -11.72 -2.89 -15.99
N ILE A 83 -12.95 -2.77 -15.50
CA ILE A 83 -14.09 -3.65 -15.83
C ILE A 83 -14.94 -2.97 -16.89
N ARG A 84 -15.04 -3.60 -18.05
CA ARG A 84 -15.78 -3.07 -19.20
C ARG A 84 -17.31 -3.03 -18.92
N SER A 85 -18.00 -2.10 -19.54
CA SER A 85 -19.44 -1.89 -19.37
C SER A 85 -20.26 -3.17 -19.63
N GLY A 86 -20.02 -3.85 -20.73
CA GLY A 86 -20.72 -5.07 -21.10
C GLY A 86 -20.48 -6.25 -20.16
N TRP A 87 -19.39 -6.24 -19.41
CA TRP A 87 -19.13 -7.27 -18.39
C TRP A 87 -20.00 -7.08 -17.15
N ASN A 88 -20.34 -5.82 -16.84
CA ASN A 88 -21.19 -5.48 -15.70
C ASN A 88 -22.68 -5.65 -15.99
N THR A 89 -23.11 -5.46 -17.24
CA THR A 89 -24.50 -5.43 -17.64
C THR A 89 -24.67 -6.21 -18.95
N PRO A 90 -24.59 -7.56 -18.91
CA PRO A 90 -24.60 -8.37 -20.12
C PRO A 90 -25.95 -8.36 -20.88
N ALA A 91 -27.04 -8.06 -20.19
CA ALA A 91 -28.36 -7.95 -20.82
C ALA A 91 -28.50 -6.69 -21.69
N ASP A 92 -27.71 -5.66 -21.40
CA ASP A 92 -27.70 -4.39 -22.12
C ASP A 92 -26.28 -3.79 -22.20
N PRO A 93 -25.37 -4.44 -22.94
CA PRO A 93 -23.97 -4.01 -23.01
C PRO A 93 -23.76 -2.56 -23.47
N PRO A 94 -24.52 -2.02 -24.41
CA PRO A 94 -24.37 -0.62 -24.84
C PRO A 94 -24.62 0.42 -23.73
N HIS A 95 -25.48 0.09 -22.75
CA HIS A 95 -25.82 0.98 -21.62
C HIS A 95 -25.23 0.52 -20.30
N GLY A 96 -24.34 -0.46 -20.32
CA GLY A 96 -23.66 -0.95 -19.13
C GLY A 96 -22.75 0.11 -18.52
N VAL A 97 -22.55 0.04 -17.20
CA VAL A 97 -21.68 0.97 -16.46
C VAL A 97 -20.32 0.33 -16.22
N PRO A 98 -19.24 0.89 -16.78
CA PRO A 98 -17.89 0.40 -16.49
C PRO A 98 -17.47 0.77 -15.07
N THR A 99 -16.44 0.09 -14.54
CA THR A 99 -15.90 0.42 -13.23
C THR A 99 -14.41 0.01 -13.15
N SER A 100 -13.71 0.48 -12.11
CA SER A 100 -12.40 -0.03 -11.74
C SER A 100 -12.52 -0.97 -10.55
N TYR A 101 -11.82 -2.09 -10.61
CA TYR A 101 -11.49 -2.92 -9.46
C TYR A 101 -10.12 -2.52 -8.94
N TYR A 102 -9.95 -2.47 -7.63
CA TYR A 102 -8.69 -2.13 -6.97
C TYR A 102 -8.75 -2.44 -5.47
N ALA A 103 -7.58 -2.65 -4.88
CA ALA A 103 -7.36 -2.59 -3.45
C ALA A 103 -6.68 -1.29 -3.07
N SER A 104 -7.06 -0.70 -1.93
CA SER A 104 -6.39 0.48 -1.38
C SER A 104 -6.41 0.43 0.15
N VAL A 105 -5.22 0.51 0.74
CA VAL A 105 -5.02 0.61 2.19
C VAL A 105 -4.39 1.97 2.50
N GLN A 106 -5.02 2.71 3.39
CA GLN A 106 -4.55 4.00 3.89
C GLN A 106 -4.31 3.86 5.38
N LEU A 107 -3.07 4.07 5.80
CA LEU A 107 -2.62 4.01 7.18
C LEU A 107 -2.43 5.43 7.71
N GLU A 108 -3.20 5.79 8.74
CA GLU A 108 -2.94 6.99 9.52
C GLU A 108 -1.84 6.67 10.52
N CYS A 109 -0.78 7.46 10.56
CA CYS A 109 0.40 7.12 11.33
C CYS A 109 0.90 8.29 12.17
N ASP A 110 1.35 7.99 13.38
CA ASP A 110 2.28 8.83 14.11
C ASP A 110 3.69 8.61 13.56
N VAL A 111 4.48 9.68 13.52
CA VAL A 111 5.79 9.69 12.87
C VAL A 111 6.90 9.89 13.91
N ARG A 112 7.90 9.03 13.90
CA ARG A 112 9.17 9.25 14.58
C ARG A 112 10.29 9.35 13.54
N LEU A 113 10.99 10.46 13.54
CA LEU A 113 12.17 10.67 12.69
C LEU A 113 13.38 9.92 13.28
N VAL A 114 14.16 9.29 12.40
CA VAL A 114 15.32 8.50 12.77
C VAL A 114 16.57 9.18 12.19
N ASP A 115 17.29 9.91 13.06
CA ASP A 115 18.51 10.65 12.70
C ASP A 115 19.79 9.99 13.23
N ASP A 116 19.72 9.20 14.31
CA ASP A 116 20.84 8.47 14.86
C ASP A 116 21.46 7.51 13.84
N ALA A 117 22.77 7.46 13.74
CA ALA A 117 23.45 6.69 12.72
C ALA A 117 23.29 5.17 12.90
N ALA A 118 23.28 4.68 14.14
CA ALA A 118 23.12 3.27 14.43
C ALA A 118 21.67 2.82 14.20
N GLU A 119 20.68 3.65 14.57
CA GLU A 119 19.27 3.37 14.25
C GLU A 119 19.02 3.37 12.75
N LYS A 120 19.62 4.30 11.98
CA LYS A 120 19.51 4.31 10.51
C LYS A 120 20.14 3.06 9.89
N ALA A 121 21.28 2.63 10.39
CA ALA A 121 21.93 1.39 9.92
C ALA A 121 21.00 0.19 10.16
N ALA A 122 20.45 0.05 11.37
CA ALA A 122 19.50 -1.03 11.68
C ALA A 122 18.21 -0.98 10.86
N LEU A 123 17.71 0.23 10.53
CA LEU A 123 16.56 0.40 9.65
C LEU A 123 16.88 -0.08 8.24
N LEU A 124 18.03 0.31 7.69
CA LEU A 124 18.47 -0.12 6.37
C LEU A 124 18.71 -1.63 6.30
N ASP A 125 19.27 -2.25 7.34
CA ASP A 125 19.44 -3.70 7.41
C ASP A 125 18.09 -4.43 7.31
N ARG A 126 17.04 -3.93 7.96
CA ARG A 126 15.69 -4.48 7.82
C ARG A 126 15.15 -4.34 6.40
N GLN A 127 15.41 -3.21 5.74
CA GLN A 127 15.01 -3.01 4.35
C GLN A 127 15.77 -3.94 3.42
N LEU A 128 17.08 -4.08 3.59
CA LEU A 128 17.90 -5.01 2.81
C LEU A 128 17.45 -6.46 2.99
N ALA A 129 17.19 -6.90 4.23
CA ALA A 129 16.68 -8.25 4.49
C ALA A 129 15.31 -8.51 3.82
N HIS A 130 14.49 -7.49 3.69
CA HIS A 130 13.17 -7.60 3.03
C HIS A 130 13.31 -7.59 1.49
N PHE A 131 14.01 -6.61 0.93
CA PHE A 131 14.09 -6.42 -0.52
C PHE A 131 15.14 -7.30 -1.21
N GLU A 132 16.18 -7.70 -0.48
CA GLU A 132 17.32 -8.47 -0.99
C GLU A 132 17.60 -9.68 -0.10
N PRO A 133 16.63 -10.61 0.13
CA PRO A 133 16.79 -11.72 1.08
C PRO A 133 17.96 -12.67 0.72
N SER A 134 18.38 -12.69 -0.54
CA SER A 134 19.54 -13.45 -1.03
C SER A 134 20.69 -12.54 -1.45
N GLY A 135 20.69 -11.27 -1.03
CA GLY A 135 21.71 -10.30 -1.39
C GLY A 135 23.04 -10.56 -0.69
N ASP A 136 24.13 -10.21 -1.36
CA ASP A 136 25.50 -10.36 -0.85
C ASP A 136 25.98 -9.16 0.00
N ARG A 137 25.09 -8.19 0.24
CA ARG A 137 25.45 -7.00 1.01
C ARG A 137 25.66 -7.34 2.47
N VAL A 138 26.82 -6.97 3.00
CA VAL A 138 27.10 -7.04 4.43
C VAL A 138 26.23 -6.03 5.21
N ALA A 139 26.06 -6.26 6.51
CA ALA A 139 25.31 -5.37 7.39
C ALA A 139 25.80 -3.91 7.28
N VAL A 140 24.85 -2.97 7.35
CA VAL A 140 25.16 -1.54 7.27
C VAL A 140 25.91 -1.06 8.49
N SER A 141 27.07 -0.43 8.29
CA SER A 141 27.91 0.04 9.39
C SER A 141 27.74 1.53 9.65
N ALA A 142 27.36 1.89 10.87
CA ALA A 142 27.32 3.27 11.32
C ALA A 142 28.71 3.89 11.54
N THR A 143 29.74 3.07 11.70
CA THR A 143 31.09 3.49 12.12
C THR A 143 32.15 3.36 11.03
N GLU A 144 31.90 2.54 9.99
CA GLU A 144 32.88 2.22 8.97
C GLU A 144 32.49 2.72 7.58
N ALA A 145 33.45 2.98 6.73
CA ALA A 145 33.21 3.32 5.32
C ALA A 145 32.82 2.07 4.52
N PRO A 146 31.98 2.22 3.49
CA PRO A 146 31.49 3.48 2.94
C PRO A 146 30.27 4.05 3.69
N ASP A 147 29.55 3.24 4.48
CA ASP A 147 28.23 3.56 5.03
C ASP A 147 28.23 4.78 5.95
N LYS A 148 29.24 4.89 6.82
CA LYS A 148 29.43 6.06 7.69
C LYS A 148 29.37 7.39 6.95
N ARG A 149 29.85 7.42 5.71
CA ARG A 149 29.82 8.64 4.87
C ARG A 149 28.51 8.83 4.14
N LEU A 150 27.76 7.76 3.90
CA LEU A 150 26.48 7.77 3.15
C LEU A 150 25.28 8.02 4.05
N LEU A 151 25.28 7.49 5.27
CA LEU A 151 24.17 7.62 6.24
C LEU A 151 23.72 9.07 6.52
N PRO A 152 24.58 10.09 6.53
CA PRO A 152 24.15 11.49 6.65
C PRO A 152 23.29 11.98 5.49
N GLY A 153 23.35 11.35 4.33
CA GLY A 153 22.57 11.69 3.14
C GLY A 153 21.09 11.30 3.20
N ILE A 154 20.69 10.55 4.23
CA ILE A 154 19.30 10.11 4.43
C ILE A 154 18.79 10.44 5.84
N ARG A 155 17.45 10.41 5.98
CA ARG A 155 16.76 10.30 7.27
C ARG A 155 15.84 9.08 7.23
N GLY A 156 15.80 8.36 8.33
CA GLY A 156 14.84 7.28 8.51
C GLY A 156 13.52 7.81 9.08
N VAL A 157 12.48 7.05 8.87
CA VAL A 157 11.14 7.28 9.41
C VAL A 157 10.61 5.97 9.98
N ALA A 158 10.18 5.99 11.23
CA ALA A 158 9.40 4.94 11.84
C ALA A 158 7.96 5.45 12.00
N LEU A 159 7.04 4.79 11.33
CA LEU A 159 5.60 5.07 11.42
C LEU A 159 4.96 4.09 12.38
N THR A 160 4.11 4.60 13.28
CA THR A 160 3.23 3.78 14.12
C THR A 160 1.80 3.95 13.64
N VAL A 161 1.19 2.87 13.17
CA VAL A 161 -0.19 2.88 12.66
C VAL A 161 -1.17 3.17 13.79
N THR A 162 -1.97 4.21 13.64
CA THR A 162 -2.99 4.65 14.59
C THR A 162 -4.41 4.50 14.05
N GLY A 163 -4.57 4.42 12.73
CA GLY A 163 -5.85 4.22 12.08
C GLY A 163 -5.68 3.59 10.71
N VAL A 164 -6.67 2.83 10.26
CA VAL A 164 -6.66 2.13 8.98
C VAL A 164 -7.95 2.35 8.22
N ARG A 165 -7.83 2.60 6.93
CA ARG A 165 -8.95 2.61 5.98
C ARG A 165 -8.59 1.69 4.83
N ALA A 166 -9.21 0.50 4.79
CA ALA A 166 -8.94 -0.52 3.79
C ALA A 166 -10.16 -0.76 2.90
N LYS A 167 -9.95 -0.71 1.59
CA LYS A 167 -10.96 -0.92 0.57
C LYS A 167 -10.51 -1.94 -0.45
N PHE A 168 -11.35 -2.95 -0.64
CA PHE A 168 -11.16 -4.03 -1.62
C PHE A 168 -12.35 -4.06 -2.56
N LYS A 169 -12.34 -3.25 -3.59
CA LYS A 169 -13.42 -3.08 -4.55
C LYS A 169 -13.33 -4.12 -5.67
N PHE A 170 -13.88 -5.31 -5.43
CA PHE A 170 -13.85 -6.44 -6.37
C PHE A 170 -15.22 -7.11 -6.50
N GLY A 171 -16.27 -6.30 -6.68
CA GLY A 171 -17.63 -6.83 -6.94
C GLY A 171 -18.28 -7.55 -5.75
N GLY A 172 -17.98 -7.12 -4.51
CA GLY A 172 -18.59 -7.70 -3.31
C GLY A 172 -20.12 -7.58 -3.27
N ASN A 173 -20.67 -6.59 -3.96
CA ASN A 173 -22.13 -6.39 -4.12
C ASN A 173 -22.76 -7.17 -5.27
N LYS A 174 -21.99 -7.98 -6.02
CA LYS A 174 -22.49 -8.67 -7.22
C LYS A 174 -22.94 -10.09 -6.89
N GLN A 175 -23.90 -10.58 -7.66
CA GLN A 175 -24.33 -11.98 -7.60
C GLN A 175 -23.18 -12.93 -8.02
N PRO A 176 -23.17 -14.17 -7.52
CA PRO A 176 -22.13 -15.13 -7.88
C PRO A 176 -21.94 -15.33 -9.38
N ALA A 177 -23.03 -15.43 -10.13
CA ALA A 177 -23.00 -15.59 -11.60
C ALA A 177 -22.32 -14.40 -12.31
N ASP A 178 -22.54 -13.17 -11.82
CA ASP A 178 -21.90 -11.98 -12.37
C ASP A 178 -20.39 -11.96 -12.07
N ARG A 179 -20.00 -12.36 -10.86
CA ARG A 179 -18.59 -12.48 -10.49
C ARG A 179 -17.88 -13.52 -11.35
N SER A 180 -18.50 -14.71 -11.54
CA SER A 180 -17.91 -15.75 -12.38
C SER A 180 -17.74 -15.31 -13.83
N ARG A 181 -18.70 -14.56 -14.36
CA ARG A 181 -18.59 -14.00 -15.72
C ARG A 181 -17.47 -12.96 -15.82
N ILE A 182 -17.36 -12.05 -14.86
CA ILE A 182 -16.30 -11.04 -14.84
C ILE A 182 -14.93 -11.72 -14.72
N ASP A 183 -14.81 -12.76 -13.88
CA ASP A 183 -13.60 -13.54 -13.74
C ASP A 183 -13.16 -14.15 -15.08
N ALA A 184 -14.08 -14.81 -15.78
CA ALA A 184 -13.81 -15.42 -17.10
C ALA A 184 -13.40 -14.36 -18.15
N GLU A 185 -13.98 -13.17 -18.11
CA GLU A 185 -13.60 -12.08 -19.02
C GLU A 185 -12.22 -11.49 -18.70
N LEU A 186 -11.87 -11.39 -17.41
CA LEU A 186 -10.52 -11.01 -16.98
C LEU A 186 -9.49 -12.06 -17.41
N GLU A 187 -9.79 -13.35 -17.22
CA GLU A 187 -8.93 -14.45 -17.68
C GLU A 187 -8.70 -14.39 -19.19
N ARG A 188 -9.77 -14.23 -19.97
CA ARG A 188 -9.68 -14.15 -21.42
C ARG A 188 -8.90 -12.94 -21.91
N ARG A 189 -8.97 -11.79 -21.22
CA ARG A 189 -8.23 -10.58 -21.56
C ARG A 189 -6.75 -10.69 -21.21
N ASP A 190 -6.42 -11.30 -20.08
CA ASP A 190 -5.07 -11.50 -19.54
C ASP A 190 -4.20 -10.23 -19.61
N GLY A 191 -4.79 -9.11 -19.24
CA GLY A 191 -4.12 -7.80 -19.24
C GLY A 191 -3.40 -7.49 -17.91
N PRO A 192 -2.65 -6.38 -17.86
CA PRO A 192 -1.99 -5.95 -16.64
C PRO A 192 -2.98 -5.81 -15.47
N GLY A 193 -2.66 -6.42 -14.33
CA GLY A 193 -3.48 -6.41 -13.12
C GLY A 193 -4.64 -7.41 -13.09
N ASP A 194 -5.01 -8.05 -14.22
CA ASP A 194 -6.17 -8.95 -14.28
C ASP A 194 -6.01 -10.17 -13.38
N GLY A 195 -4.86 -10.79 -13.37
CA GLY A 195 -4.59 -11.96 -12.51
C GLY A 195 -4.73 -11.65 -11.03
N ARG A 196 -4.21 -10.49 -10.57
CA ARG A 196 -4.34 -10.04 -9.18
C ARG A 196 -5.79 -9.70 -8.85
N ALA A 197 -6.49 -9.00 -9.74
CA ALA A 197 -7.90 -8.66 -9.56
C ALA A 197 -8.79 -9.91 -9.47
N ARG A 198 -8.50 -10.97 -10.24
CA ARG A 198 -9.17 -12.28 -10.17
C ARG A 198 -8.98 -12.95 -8.80
N ALA A 199 -7.75 -12.94 -8.28
CA ALA A 199 -7.47 -13.46 -6.95
C ALA A 199 -8.27 -12.75 -5.85
N GLN A 200 -8.38 -11.41 -5.94
CA GLN A 200 -9.19 -10.62 -5.02
C GLN A 200 -10.70 -10.87 -5.19
N LEU A 201 -11.18 -10.99 -6.43
CA LEU A 201 -12.58 -11.32 -6.74
C LEU A 201 -12.99 -12.67 -6.12
N ALA A 202 -12.12 -13.69 -6.22
CA ALA A 202 -12.34 -15.00 -5.62
C ALA A 202 -12.44 -14.92 -4.09
N ARG A 203 -11.59 -14.14 -3.42
CA ARG A 203 -11.64 -13.91 -1.97
C ARG A 203 -12.97 -13.31 -1.53
N ARG A 204 -13.52 -12.33 -2.28
CA ARG A 204 -14.83 -11.73 -2.01
C ARG A 204 -15.99 -12.74 -2.14
N GLY A 205 -15.88 -13.69 -3.07
CA GLY A 205 -16.87 -14.75 -3.27
C GLY A 205 -16.95 -15.74 -2.11
N ALA A 206 -15.82 -16.10 -1.52
CA ALA A 206 -15.74 -17.09 -0.45
C ALA A 206 -16.42 -16.65 0.87
N HIS A 207 -16.51 -15.32 1.12
CA HIS A 207 -17.13 -14.79 2.35
C HIS A 207 -18.64 -14.55 2.21
N GLY A 208 -19.17 -14.32 1.00
CA GLY A 208 -20.62 -14.12 0.77
C GLY A 208 -21.47 -15.39 0.89
N SER A 209 -20.84 -16.57 1.05
CA SER A 209 -21.53 -17.86 1.20
C SER A 209 -21.69 -18.32 2.65
N ARG A 210 -21.27 -17.51 3.65
CA ARG A 210 -21.32 -17.85 5.07
C ARG A 210 -22.33 -17.07 5.92
N SER A 211 -23.19 -16.28 5.26
CA SER A 211 -24.29 -15.52 5.92
C SER A 211 -25.66 -16.06 5.59
#